data_fd7b9db7bca2e7ef807845a11b5ae580
#
_entry.id   fd7b9db7bca2e7ef807845a11b5ae580
#
_cell.length_a   1.000
_cell.length_b   1.000
_cell.length_c   1.000
_cell.angle_alpha   90.00
_cell.angle_beta   90.00
_cell.angle_gamma   90.00
#
_symmetry.space_group_name_H-M   'P 1'
#
loop_
_entity.id
_entity.type
_entity.pdbx_description
1 polymer ?
#
loop_
_entity_poly.entity_id
_entity_poly.type
_entity_poly.pdbx_seq_one_letter_code
_entity_poly.pdbx_strand_id
1 'polypeptide(L)'
;MIYPPVNTEYYTPEGEKEEIYLCLSRLVKYKKVDLAVEAFNRIGKKLVVIGGGEQLDYLKSIAKPNIIFLGRQPDEVVREYYRKCKAFIFPGEEDFGITPVEAQACGTPVIAYGKGGATETVIDGITGVFFKEQTEESLIDAVDRFEKISIDSGVCRENAEKFGIERFEHQMKNYVEYCCQHKTVHQNEIDIENF
;
A
#
# COMPACT_ATOMS: atom_id res chain seq x y z
N MET A 1 -14.09 1.14 -13.15
CA MET A 1 -13.71 0.28 -11.99
C MET A 1 -13.99 1.06 -10.70
N ILE A 2 -14.47 0.42 -9.65
CA ILE A 2 -14.71 1.04 -8.33
C ILE A 2 -13.67 0.46 -7.38
N TYR A 3 -12.72 1.29 -6.96
CA TYR A 3 -11.65 0.89 -6.05
C TYR A 3 -12.13 0.86 -4.60
N PRO A 4 -11.57 -0.01 -3.74
CA PRO A 4 -11.84 -0.01 -2.31
C PRO A 4 -11.56 1.36 -1.68
N PRO A 5 -12.37 1.78 -0.67
CA PRO A 5 -12.16 3.05 0.00
C PRO A 5 -10.99 3.00 0.98
N VAL A 6 -10.25 4.10 1.08
CA VAL A 6 -9.24 4.35 2.10
C VAL A 6 -9.63 5.58 2.91
N ASN A 7 -9.46 5.52 4.24
CA ASN A 7 -9.79 6.63 5.13
C ASN A 7 -8.71 7.71 5.07
N THR A 8 -8.72 8.48 3.98
CA THR A 8 -7.76 9.56 3.76
C THR A 8 -7.92 10.74 4.72
N GLU A 9 -9.05 10.87 5.39
CA GLU A 9 -9.25 11.88 6.44
C GLU A 9 -8.54 11.51 7.74
N TYR A 10 -8.47 10.22 8.04
CA TYR A 10 -7.73 9.71 9.19
C TYR A 10 -6.22 9.68 8.95
N TYR A 11 -5.79 9.17 7.79
CA TYR A 11 -4.40 9.14 7.37
C TYR A 11 -4.02 10.47 6.73
N THR A 12 -3.32 11.31 7.46
CA THR A 12 -2.92 12.67 7.04
C THR A 12 -1.44 12.89 7.26
N PRO A 13 -0.77 13.73 6.43
CA PRO A 13 0.61 14.11 6.65
C PRO A 13 0.76 14.91 7.94
N GLU A 14 1.81 14.62 8.71
CA GLU A 14 2.18 15.39 9.90
C GLU A 14 3.62 15.09 10.32
N GLY A 15 4.30 16.08 10.91
CA GLY A 15 5.65 15.92 11.45
C GLY A 15 6.74 15.84 10.38
N GLU A 16 7.93 15.46 10.82
CA GLU A 16 9.12 15.33 9.98
C GLU A 16 9.43 13.86 9.70
N LYS A 17 10.06 13.60 8.54
CA LYS A 17 10.53 12.26 8.18
C LYS A 17 11.80 11.89 8.95
N GLU A 18 11.84 10.65 9.41
CA GLU A 18 13.01 10.01 10.03
C GLU A 18 13.69 9.09 9.00
N GLU A 19 14.99 8.79 9.22
CA GLU A 19 15.75 7.85 8.40
C GLU A 19 15.38 6.38 8.69
N ILE A 20 14.10 6.08 8.58
CA ILE A 20 13.52 4.74 8.75
C ILE A 20 12.65 4.36 7.55
N TYR A 21 12.64 3.09 7.22
CA TYR A 21 11.71 2.49 6.27
C TYR A 21 10.67 1.67 7.02
N LEU A 22 9.48 1.57 6.46
CA LEU A 22 8.36 0.84 7.09
C LEU A 22 7.88 -0.28 6.17
N CYS A 23 7.71 -1.47 6.72
CA CYS A 23 6.94 -2.55 6.10
C CYS A 23 5.79 -2.93 7.04
N LEU A 24 4.55 -2.76 6.60
CA LEU A 24 3.34 -3.14 7.34
C LEU A 24 2.62 -4.24 6.58
N SER A 25 2.47 -5.41 7.18
CA SER A 25 1.76 -6.53 6.54
C SER A 25 1.38 -7.60 7.55
N ARG A 26 0.42 -8.45 7.15
CA ARG A 26 0.30 -9.78 7.74
C ARG A 26 1.55 -10.59 7.38
N LEU A 27 2.24 -11.14 8.38
CA LEU A 27 3.51 -11.85 8.19
C LEU A 27 3.26 -13.29 7.72
N VAL A 28 2.91 -13.42 6.44
CA VAL A 28 2.68 -14.69 5.73
C VAL A 28 3.52 -14.75 4.46
N LYS A 29 3.81 -15.93 3.96
CA LYS A 29 4.81 -16.15 2.90
C LYS A 29 4.57 -15.36 1.60
N TYR A 30 3.33 -15.25 1.14
CA TYR A 30 3.05 -14.55 -0.12
C TYR A 30 3.21 -13.02 -0.04
N LYS A 31 3.22 -12.44 1.16
CA LYS A 31 3.48 -11.01 1.39
C LYS A 31 4.95 -10.62 1.24
N LYS A 32 5.85 -11.60 1.12
CA LYS A 32 7.28 -11.38 0.82
C LYS A 32 8.00 -10.43 1.78
N VAL A 33 7.62 -10.44 3.06
CA VAL A 33 8.31 -9.63 4.08
C VAL A 33 9.73 -10.12 4.31
N ASP A 34 10.00 -11.42 4.08
CA ASP A 34 11.32 -12.01 4.04
C ASP A 34 12.26 -11.30 3.07
N LEU A 35 11.80 -11.01 1.84
CA LEU A 35 12.54 -10.25 0.85
C LEU A 35 12.95 -8.85 1.37
N ALA A 36 12.04 -8.14 2.05
CA ALA A 36 12.36 -6.85 2.64
C ALA A 36 13.40 -6.97 3.75
N VAL A 37 13.27 -7.96 4.65
CA VAL A 37 14.23 -8.21 5.73
C VAL A 37 15.61 -8.54 5.18
N GLU A 38 15.70 -9.44 4.19
CA GLU A 38 16.97 -9.85 3.58
C GLU A 38 17.65 -8.69 2.85
N ALA A 39 16.92 -7.91 2.03
CA ALA A 39 17.45 -6.73 1.36
C ALA A 39 17.97 -5.68 2.37
N PHE A 40 17.20 -5.37 3.40
CA PHE A 40 17.60 -4.39 4.42
C PHE A 40 18.72 -4.88 5.33
N ASN A 41 18.87 -6.19 5.55
CA ASN A 41 20.04 -6.78 6.18
C ASN A 41 21.34 -6.49 5.39
N ARG A 42 21.25 -6.44 4.06
CA ARG A 42 22.43 -6.19 3.18
C ARG A 42 22.80 -4.72 3.14
N ILE A 43 21.80 -3.82 3.02
CA ILE A 43 22.06 -2.39 2.92
C ILE A 43 22.26 -1.69 4.27
N GLY A 44 21.90 -2.34 5.39
CA GLY A 44 22.12 -1.82 6.74
C GLY A 44 21.21 -0.65 7.14
N LYS A 45 20.26 -0.24 6.28
CA LYS A 45 19.30 0.82 6.59
C LYS A 45 18.26 0.32 7.61
N LYS A 46 17.71 1.23 8.42
CA LYS A 46 16.74 0.88 9.46
C LYS A 46 15.38 0.55 8.84
N LEU A 47 14.89 -0.67 9.09
CA LEU A 47 13.56 -1.12 8.71
C LEU A 47 12.73 -1.40 9.96
N VAL A 48 11.53 -0.81 10.01
CA VAL A 48 10.51 -1.15 11.00
C VAL A 48 9.49 -2.07 10.33
N VAL A 49 9.21 -3.21 10.96
CA VAL A 49 8.21 -4.18 10.51
C VAL A 49 7.06 -4.18 11.51
N ILE A 50 5.86 -3.81 11.03
CA ILE A 50 4.63 -3.86 11.81
C ILE A 50 3.75 -4.98 11.26
N GLY A 51 3.22 -5.79 12.17
CA GLY A 51 2.31 -6.89 11.84
C GLY A 51 2.59 -8.15 12.62
N GLY A 52 1.78 -9.16 12.36
CA GLY A 52 1.90 -10.49 12.99
C GLY A 52 1.49 -11.58 12.02
N GLY A 53 1.96 -12.78 12.24
CA GLY A 53 1.65 -13.94 11.41
C GLY A 53 2.63 -15.09 11.64
N GLU A 54 2.41 -16.18 10.94
CA GLU A 54 3.18 -17.43 11.07
C GLU A 54 4.67 -17.30 10.75
N GLN A 55 5.05 -16.27 9.96
CA GLN A 55 6.44 -16.02 9.57
C GLN A 55 7.24 -15.21 10.60
N LEU A 56 6.62 -14.73 11.70
CA LEU A 56 7.28 -13.79 12.63
C LEU A 56 8.58 -14.34 13.21
N ASP A 57 8.56 -15.59 13.69
CA ASP A 57 9.74 -16.19 14.33
C ASP A 57 10.85 -16.45 13.31
N TYR A 58 10.49 -16.89 12.11
CA TYR A 58 11.44 -17.03 10.99
C TYR A 58 12.06 -15.69 10.63
N LEU A 59 11.25 -14.64 10.42
CA LEU A 59 11.73 -13.30 10.07
C LEU A 59 12.66 -12.72 11.12
N LYS A 60 12.34 -12.91 12.42
CA LYS A 60 13.23 -12.52 13.52
C LYS A 60 14.55 -13.30 13.53
N SER A 61 14.52 -14.58 13.15
CA SER A 61 15.74 -15.40 13.14
C SER A 61 16.75 -15.01 12.06
N ILE A 62 16.29 -14.41 10.95
CA ILE A 62 17.14 -13.94 9.86
C ILE A 62 17.48 -12.44 9.95
N ALA A 63 16.80 -11.69 10.82
CA ALA A 63 16.95 -10.25 10.94
C ALA A 63 18.25 -9.83 11.64
N LYS A 64 18.90 -8.79 11.11
CA LYS A 64 20.02 -8.11 11.77
C LYS A 64 19.51 -6.97 12.69
N PRO A 65 20.39 -6.37 13.54
CA PRO A 65 19.98 -5.35 14.52
C PRO A 65 19.33 -4.08 13.95
N ASN A 66 19.47 -3.82 12.66
CA ASN A 66 18.82 -2.70 11.96
C ASN A 66 17.33 -2.94 11.64
N ILE A 67 16.82 -4.16 11.85
CA ILE A 67 15.43 -4.54 11.63
C ILE A 67 14.68 -4.59 12.96
N ILE A 68 13.60 -3.84 13.08
CA ILE A 68 12.81 -3.71 14.31
C ILE A 68 11.41 -4.28 14.07
N PHE A 69 11.01 -5.30 14.83
CA PHE A 69 9.66 -5.86 14.78
C PHE A 69 8.82 -5.32 15.93
N LEU A 70 7.73 -4.65 15.62
CA LEU A 70 6.82 -4.09 16.63
C LEU A 70 5.62 -5.00 16.93
N GLY A 71 5.45 -6.09 16.15
CA GLY A 71 4.24 -6.89 16.26
C GLY A 71 3.02 -6.15 15.70
N ARG A 72 1.82 -6.58 16.09
CA ARG A 72 0.58 -5.86 15.72
C ARG A 72 0.48 -4.58 16.54
N GLN A 73 0.11 -3.50 15.89
CA GLN A 73 -0.04 -2.20 16.50
C GLN A 73 -1.44 -1.64 16.20
N PRO A 74 -1.99 -0.78 17.06
CA PRO A 74 -3.23 -0.05 16.78
C PRO A 74 -3.00 0.99 15.67
N ASP A 75 -4.11 1.41 15.03
CA ASP A 75 -4.08 2.28 13.85
C ASP A 75 -3.39 3.63 14.11
N GLU A 76 -3.48 4.16 15.32
CA GLU A 76 -2.80 5.40 15.72
C GLU A 76 -1.28 5.26 15.61
N VAL A 77 -0.73 4.15 16.08
CA VAL A 77 0.72 3.86 15.99
C VAL A 77 1.12 3.60 14.54
N VAL A 78 0.31 2.87 13.78
CA VAL A 78 0.53 2.64 12.33
C VAL A 78 0.59 3.97 11.59
N ARG A 79 -0.36 4.88 11.83
CA ARG A 79 -0.40 6.21 11.23
C ARG A 79 0.86 7.02 11.55
N GLU A 80 1.32 7.00 12.80
CA GLU A 80 2.55 7.67 13.19
C GLU A 80 3.79 7.12 12.47
N TYR A 81 3.86 5.80 12.25
CA TYR A 81 4.95 5.21 11.46
C TYR A 81 4.85 5.56 9.97
N TYR A 82 3.66 5.63 9.40
CA TYR A 82 3.49 6.15 8.04
C TYR A 82 3.97 7.61 7.92
N ARG A 83 3.63 8.47 8.87
CA ARG A 83 4.06 9.87 8.89
C ARG A 83 5.58 10.03 8.98
N LYS A 84 6.23 9.23 9.81
CA LYS A 84 7.66 9.32 10.11
C LYS A 84 8.56 8.62 9.11
N CYS A 85 8.12 7.53 8.50
CA CYS A 85 9.02 6.78 7.64
C CYS A 85 9.36 7.55 6.35
N LYS A 86 10.60 7.34 5.89
CA LYS A 86 11.14 7.90 4.66
C LYS A 86 10.43 7.33 3.43
N ALA A 87 10.17 6.02 3.45
CA ALA A 87 9.35 5.32 2.47
C ALA A 87 8.69 4.07 3.06
N PHE A 88 7.57 3.70 2.47
CA PHE A 88 6.84 2.47 2.75
C PHE A 88 7.29 1.37 1.79
N ILE A 89 7.67 0.19 2.31
CA ILE A 89 8.11 -0.97 1.52
C ILE A 89 6.94 -1.93 1.34
N PHE A 90 6.58 -2.20 0.10
CA PHE A 90 5.48 -3.08 -0.27
C PHE A 90 5.97 -4.21 -1.20
N PRO A 91 6.51 -5.32 -0.63
CA PRO A 91 7.23 -6.33 -1.41
C PRO A 91 6.34 -7.42 -2.01
N GLY A 92 5.10 -7.56 -1.53
CA GLY A 92 4.13 -8.54 -2.02
C GLY A 92 3.36 -8.08 -3.25
N GLU A 93 2.75 -9.03 -3.95
CA GLU A 93 1.75 -8.77 -4.98
C GLU A 93 0.36 -8.90 -4.36
N GLU A 94 -0.50 -7.90 -4.57
CA GLU A 94 -1.88 -7.84 -4.07
C GLU A 94 -2.83 -7.30 -5.13
N ASP A 95 -4.12 -7.59 -4.99
CA ASP A 95 -5.14 -7.16 -5.96
C ASP A 95 -5.33 -5.64 -5.97
N PHE A 96 -5.21 -4.96 -4.82
CA PHE A 96 -5.29 -3.50 -4.72
C PHE A 96 -4.16 -2.91 -3.88
N GLY A 97 -4.01 -3.34 -2.63
CA GLY A 97 -3.04 -2.79 -1.70
C GLY A 97 -3.54 -1.51 -1.01
N ILE A 98 -4.35 -1.65 0.04
CA ILE A 98 -4.83 -0.52 0.85
C ILE A 98 -3.66 0.22 1.53
N THR A 99 -2.71 -0.51 2.09
CA THR A 99 -1.57 0.04 2.85
C THR A 99 -0.65 0.98 2.06
N PRO A 100 -0.35 0.77 0.76
CA PRO A 100 0.30 1.78 -0.08
C PRO A 100 -0.46 3.10 -0.19
N VAL A 101 -1.79 3.04 -0.24
CA VAL A 101 -2.62 4.26 -0.30
C VAL A 101 -2.66 4.97 1.05
N GLU A 102 -2.74 4.25 2.17
CA GLU A 102 -2.65 4.81 3.52
C GLU A 102 -1.30 5.53 3.75
N ALA A 103 -0.20 4.91 3.30
CA ALA A 103 1.13 5.52 3.36
C ALA A 103 1.18 6.83 2.55
N GLN A 104 0.68 6.82 1.31
CA GLN A 104 0.60 8.01 0.47
C GLN A 104 -0.33 9.07 1.06
N ALA A 105 -1.44 8.68 1.70
CA ALA A 105 -2.33 9.60 2.42
C ALA A 105 -1.61 10.33 3.56
N CYS A 106 -0.63 9.69 4.19
CA CYS A 106 0.29 10.30 5.15
C CYS A 106 1.48 11.05 4.50
N GLY A 107 1.45 11.27 3.18
CA GLY A 107 2.51 11.94 2.45
C GLY A 107 3.79 11.10 2.31
N THR A 108 3.69 9.78 2.40
CA THR A 108 4.84 8.88 2.36
C THR A 108 4.91 8.15 1.04
N PRO A 109 6.03 8.26 0.30
CA PRO A 109 6.25 7.55 -0.93
C PRO A 109 6.39 6.03 -0.71
N VAL A 110 6.12 5.26 -1.75
CA VAL A 110 6.07 3.80 -1.70
C VAL A 110 7.17 3.18 -2.58
N ILE A 111 7.88 2.19 -2.04
CA ILE A 111 8.76 1.32 -2.83
C ILE A 111 8.04 -0.02 -2.95
N ALA A 112 7.53 -0.34 -4.14
CA ALA A 112 6.63 -1.46 -4.35
C ALA A 112 7.12 -2.44 -5.41
N TYR A 113 6.71 -3.69 -5.27
CA TYR A 113 6.78 -4.63 -6.38
C TYR A 113 5.84 -4.17 -7.51
N GLY A 114 6.40 -3.98 -8.72
CA GLY A 114 5.71 -3.37 -9.85
C GLY A 114 4.70 -4.30 -10.53
N LYS A 115 3.84 -4.97 -9.73
CA LYS A 115 2.73 -5.83 -10.21
C LYS A 115 1.49 -5.70 -9.33
N GLY A 116 0.36 -6.18 -9.89
CA GLY A 116 -0.94 -6.15 -9.22
C GLY A 116 -1.38 -4.73 -8.91
N GLY A 117 -2.17 -4.55 -7.87
CA GLY A 117 -2.77 -3.28 -7.48
C GLY A 117 -1.80 -2.16 -7.14
N ALA A 118 -0.54 -2.48 -6.83
CA ALA A 118 0.49 -1.44 -6.66
C ALA A 118 0.65 -0.58 -7.91
N THR A 119 0.50 -1.16 -9.11
CA THR A 119 0.60 -0.44 -10.39
C THR A 119 -0.57 0.50 -10.67
N GLU A 120 -1.67 0.37 -9.90
CA GLU A 120 -2.85 1.22 -9.99
C GLU A 120 -2.83 2.34 -8.93
N THR A 121 -2.13 2.11 -7.82
CA THR A 121 -2.12 2.99 -6.64
C THR A 121 -0.84 3.80 -6.47
N VAL A 122 0.26 3.40 -7.12
CA VAL A 122 1.56 4.09 -7.08
C VAL A 122 1.93 4.56 -8.49
N ILE A 123 2.53 5.74 -8.60
CA ILE A 123 3.02 6.32 -9.85
C ILE A 123 4.54 6.34 -9.80
N ASP A 124 5.20 5.55 -10.66
CA ASP A 124 6.66 5.40 -10.66
C ASP A 124 7.37 6.73 -10.88
N GLY A 125 8.36 7.03 -10.04
CA GLY A 125 9.11 8.29 -10.04
C GLY A 125 8.36 9.50 -9.50
N ILE A 126 7.06 9.39 -9.17
CA ILE A 126 6.20 10.51 -8.73
C ILE A 126 5.69 10.29 -7.30
N THR A 127 5.07 9.15 -7.01
CA THR A 127 4.60 8.81 -5.67
C THR A 127 5.32 7.61 -5.06
N GLY A 128 6.26 7.03 -5.80
CA GLY A 128 7.05 5.89 -5.36
C GLY A 128 8.01 5.39 -6.43
N VAL A 129 8.60 4.24 -6.18
CA VAL A 129 9.52 3.57 -7.09
C VAL A 129 9.16 2.09 -7.18
N PHE A 130 9.09 1.53 -8.37
CA PHE A 130 8.88 0.10 -8.54
C PHE A 130 10.18 -0.69 -8.63
N PHE A 131 10.20 -1.87 -8.01
CA PHE A 131 11.16 -2.91 -8.37
C PHE A 131 10.46 -3.99 -9.22
N LYS A 132 11.21 -4.60 -10.16
CA LYS A 132 10.65 -5.41 -11.23
C LYS A 132 10.59 -6.90 -10.92
N GLU A 133 11.48 -7.39 -10.05
CA GLU A 133 11.60 -8.80 -9.70
C GLU A 133 11.59 -8.95 -8.17
N GLN A 134 10.94 -9.98 -7.66
CA GLN A 134 10.93 -10.26 -6.21
C GLN A 134 12.27 -10.89 -5.78
N THR A 135 13.37 -10.12 -5.98
CA THR A 135 14.74 -10.45 -5.55
C THR A 135 15.29 -9.34 -4.67
N GLU A 136 16.25 -9.69 -3.81
CA GLU A 136 16.93 -8.72 -2.95
C GLU A 136 17.58 -7.61 -3.77
N GLU A 137 18.29 -8.00 -4.87
CA GLU A 137 18.99 -7.08 -5.76
C GLU A 137 18.04 -6.04 -6.36
N SER A 138 16.87 -6.48 -6.83
CA SER A 138 15.89 -5.60 -7.45
C SER A 138 15.28 -4.62 -6.44
N LEU A 139 15.02 -5.05 -5.20
CA LEU A 139 14.55 -4.18 -4.13
C LEU A 139 15.65 -3.20 -3.69
N ILE A 140 16.89 -3.65 -3.55
CA ILE A 140 18.05 -2.79 -3.20
C ILE A 140 18.25 -1.71 -4.26
N ASP A 141 18.21 -2.06 -5.55
CA ASP A 141 18.28 -1.07 -6.64
C ASP A 141 17.14 -0.04 -6.57
N ALA A 142 15.92 -0.47 -6.24
CA ALA A 142 14.80 0.45 -6.08
C ALA A 142 15.00 1.40 -4.90
N VAL A 143 15.54 0.92 -3.77
CA VAL A 143 15.91 1.78 -2.63
C VAL A 143 16.99 2.77 -3.04
N ASP A 144 18.02 2.34 -3.77
CA ASP A 144 19.11 3.21 -4.24
C ASP A 144 18.64 4.26 -5.26
N ARG A 145 17.66 3.94 -6.12
CA ARG A 145 17.02 4.90 -7.02
C ARG A 145 16.16 5.89 -6.25
N PHE A 146 15.39 5.41 -5.29
CA PHE A 146 14.58 6.24 -4.41
C PHE A 146 15.43 7.28 -3.65
N GLU A 147 16.59 6.90 -3.15
CA GLU A 147 17.51 7.80 -2.42
C GLU A 147 18.07 8.94 -3.30
N LYS A 148 18.03 8.79 -4.61
CA LYS A 148 18.56 9.78 -5.58
C LYS A 148 17.51 10.75 -6.10
N ILE A 149 16.24 10.53 -5.79
CA ILE A 149 15.12 11.38 -6.21
C ILE A 149 14.46 12.03 -5.01
N SER A 150 13.83 13.17 -5.24
CA SER A 150 12.98 13.81 -4.25
C SER A 150 11.52 13.62 -4.66
N ILE A 151 10.74 12.98 -3.80
CA ILE A 151 9.30 12.82 -4.00
C ILE A 151 8.57 13.76 -3.04
N ASP A 152 7.69 14.58 -3.61
CA ASP A 152 6.90 15.53 -2.85
C ASP A 152 5.78 14.85 -2.06
N SER A 153 5.71 15.14 -0.76
CA SER A 153 4.72 14.57 0.16
C SER A 153 3.29 14.96 -0.21
N GLY A 154 3.09 16.19 -0.73
CA GLY A 154 1.79 16.68 -1.19
C GLY A 154 1.29 15.90 -2.41
N VAL A 155 2.18 15.58 -3.35
CA VAL A 155 1.82 14.77 -4.52
C VAL A 155 1.42 13.34 -4.14
N CYS A 156 2.09 12.75 -3.14
CA CYS A 156 1.65 11.46 -2.59
C CYS A 156 0.24 11.57 -2.00
N ARG A 157 -0.01 12.61 -1.22
CA ARG A 157 -1.32 12.91 -0.63
C ARG A 157 -2.42 13.07 -1.67
N GLU A 158 -2.21 13.91 -2.67
CA GLU A 158 -3.16 14.13 -3.77
C GLU A 158 -3.50 12.84 -4.53
N ASN A 159 -2.51 11.98 -4.72
CA ASN A 159 -2.74 10.69 -5.35
C ASN A 159 -3.62 9.77 -4.50
N ALA A 160 -3.40 9.72 -3.18
CA ALA A 160 -4.18 8.91 -2.24
C ALA A 160 -5.64 9.37 -2.15
N GLU A 161 -5.92 10.67 -2.25
CA GLU A 161 -7.27 11.24 -2.20
C GLU A 161 -8.20 10.71 -3.31
N LYS A 162 -7.63 10.26 -4.42
CA LYS A 162 -8.39 9.59 -5.50
C LYS A 162 -9.04 8.27 -5.05
N PHE A 163 -8.65 7.73 -3.91
CA PHE A 163 -9.15 6.49 -3.34
C PHE A 163 -9.94 6.71 -2.03
N GLY A 164 -10.34 7.96 -1.74
CA GLY A 164 -11.07 8.33 -0.54
C GLY A 164 -12.48 7.73 -0.45
N ILE A 165 -13.03 7.74 0.78
CA ILE A 165 -14.35 7.15 1.10
C ILE A 165 -15.47 7.83 0.30
N GLU A 166 -15.51 9.16 0.24
CA GLU A 166 -16.56 9.90 -0.46
C GLU A 166 -16.66 9.52 -1.95
N ARG A 167 -15.51 9.38 -2.61
CA ARG A 167 -15.47 8.94 -4.01
C ARG A 167 -16.03 7.53 -4.17
N PHE A 168 -15.68 6.61 -3.28
CA PHE A 168 -16.19 5.24 -3.30
C PHE A 168 -17.71 5.24 -3.13
N GLU A 169 -18.24 5.95 -2.14
CA GLU A 169 -19.67 6.04 -1.88
C GLU A 169 -20.44 6.59 -3.08
N HIS A 170 -19.94 7.68 -3.68
CA HIS A 170 -20.54 8.27 -4.88
C HIS A 170 -20.56 7.30 -6.06
N GLN A 171 -19.43 6.63 -6.34
CA GLN A 171 -19.33 5.66 -7.44
C GLN A 171 -20.21 4.43 -7.21
N MET A 172 -20.26 3.93 -5.97
CA MET A 172 -21.06 2.77 -5.61
C MET A 172 -22.56 3.10 -5.73
N LYS A 173 -22.99 4.26 -5.24
CA LYS A 173 -24.37 4.72 -5.38
C LYS A 173 -24.80 4.80 -6.84
N ASN A 174 -24.01 5.48 -7.68
CA ASN A 174 -24.30 5.61 -9.11
C ASN A 174 -24.38 4.24 -9.81
N TYR A 175 -23.49 3.31 -9.45
CA TYR A 175 -23.50 1.96 -10.00
C TYR A 175 -24.75 1.17 -9.60
N VAL A 176 -25.16 1.25 -8.33
CA VAL A 176 -26.39 0.59 -7.85
C VAL A 176 -27.61 1.17 -8.53
N GLU A 177 -27.73 2.50 -8.64
CA GLU A 177 -28.83 3.17 -9.34
C GLU A 177 -28.91 2.74 -10.80
N TYR A 178 -27.75 2.68 -11.50
CA TYR A 178 -27.69 2.16 -12.86
C TYR A 178 -28.18 0.72 -12.97
N CYS A 179 -27.73 -0.16 -12.09
CA CYS A 179 -28.17 -1.57 -12.10
C CYS A 179 -29.69 -1.72 -11.83
N CYS A 180 -30.24 -0.92 -10.90
CA CYS A 180 -31.68 -0.94 -10.59
C CYS A 180 -32.52 -0.52 -11.82
N GLN A 181 -32.10 0.55 -12.50
CA GLN A 181 -32.81 1.04 -13.69
C GLN A 181 -32.81 0.02 -14.84
N HIS A 182 -31.70 -0.69 -15.04
CA HIS A 182 -31.54 -1.67 -16.14
C HIS A 182 -32.17 -3.04 -15.82
N LYS A 183 -32.28 -3.43 -14.54
CA LYS A 183 -33.05 -4.64 -14.17
C LYS A 183 -34.53 -4.51 -14.46
N THR A 184 -35.10 -3.34 -14.32
CA THR A 184 -36.53 -3.10 -14.60
C THR A 184 -36.84 -3.25 -16.10
N VAL A 185 -35.90 -2.93 -16.98
CA VAL A 185 -36.07 -3.12 -18.44
C VAL A 185 -36.09 -4.59 -18.82
N HIS A 186 -35.18 -5.41 -18.26
CA HIS A 186 -35.16 -6.85 -18.56
C HIS A 186 -36.35 -7.62 -17.98
N GLN A 187 -36.92 -7.21 -16.87
CA GLN A 187 -38.11 -7.85 -16.31
C GLN A 187 -39.37 -7.56 -17.13
N ASN A 188 -39.48 -6.36 -17.71
CA ASN A 188 -40.58 -6.00 -18.58
C ASN A 188 -40.50 -6.68 -19.95
N GLU A 189 -39.32 -7.05 -20.42
CA GLU A 189 -39.14 -7.82 -21.70
C GLU A 189 -39.47 -9.31 -21.52
N ILE A 190 -39.25 -9.88 -20.34
CA ILE A 190 -39.52 -11.31 -20.06
C ILE A 190 -41.03 -11.59 -19.89
N ASP A 191 -41.76 -10.63 -19.38
CA ASP A 191 -43.21 -10.76 -19.15
C ASP A 191 -44.06 -10.62 -20.46
N ILE A 192 -43.47 -10.21 -21.58
CA ILE A 192 -44.15 -10.04 -22.88
C ILE A 192 -44.02 -11.30 -23.77
N GLU A 193 -43.12 -12.22 -23.54
CA GLU A 193 -42.94 -13.44 -24.36
C GLU A 193 -43.71 -14.67 -23.85
N ASN A 194 -44.49 -14.58 -22.77
CA ASN A 194 -45.23 -15.71 -22.21
C ASN A 194 -46.76 -15.54 -22.28
N PHE A 195 -47.28 -14.83 -23.30
CA PHE A 195 -48.73 -14.84 -23.64
C PHE A 195 -48.95 -15.12 -25.14
#